data_b5f413cfd9cf776d6cd0f51f770c9916
#
_entry.id   b5f413cfd9cf776d6cd0f51f770c9916
#
_cell.length_a   1.000
_cell.length_b   1.000
_cell.length_c   1.000
_cell.angle_alpha   90.00
_cell.angle_beta   90.00
_cell.angle_gamma   90.00
#
_symmetry.space_group_name_H-M   'P 1'
#
loop_
_entity.id
_entity.type
_entity.pdbx_description
1 polymer ?
#
loop_
_entity_poly.entity_id
_entity_poly.type
_entity_poly.pdbx_seq_one_letter_code
_entity_poly.pdbx_strand_id
1 'polypeptide(L)'
;MPISDERGQHEIDIDPISPILDRVIERWQPLQIWLFGSRARGEGGPDSDWDLLAVVPDCPDPADFDDPMTVWRVKRQPNVPSDLVVYRASDFEEDRTVPNTLAYAVRLDGVLIYER
;
A
#
# COMPACT_ATOMS: atom_id res chain seq x y z
N MET A 1 7.71 -12.05 6.55
CA MET A 1 7.69 -13.10 5.54
C MET A 1 8.04 -12.51 4.17
N PRO A 2 9.02 -13.07 3.46
CA PRO A 2 9.37 -12.52 2.16
C PRO A 2 8.32 -12.86 1.10
N ILE A 3 8.12 -11.96 0.15
CA ILE A 3 7.28 -12.19 -1.02
C ILE A 3 8.06 -11.78 -2.26
N SER A 4 7.72 -12.40 -3.39
CA SER A 4 8.30 -12.07 -4.69
C SER A 4 7.32 -11.20 -5.46
N ASP A 5 7.84 -10.32 -6.32
CA ASP A 5 6.97 -9.59 -7.23
C ASP A 5 6.40 -10.55 -8.29
N GLU A 6 5.45 -10.07 -9.08
CA GLU A 6 4.80 -10.90 -10.09
C GLU A 6 5.76 -11.39 -11.18
N ARG A 7 6.87 -10.70 -11.34
CA ARG A 7 7.89 -11.05 -12.35
C ARG A 7 8.94 -12.01 -11.80
N GLY A 8 8.90 -12.29 -10.49
CA GLY A 8 9.86 -13.17 -9.85
C GLY A 8 11.26 -12.60 -9.77
N GLN A 9 11.42 -11.29 -9.91
CA GLN A 9 12.73 -10.64 -9.95
C GLN A 9 13.25 -10.25 -8.58
N HIS A 10 12.38 -10.10 -7.59
CA HIS A 10 12.74 -9.61 -6.27
C HIS A 10 12.04 -10.42 -5.20
N GLU A 11 12.77 -10.69 -4.14
CA GLU A 11 12.16 -11.13 -2.89
C GLU A 11 12.16 -9.95 -1.94
N ILE A 12 11.00 -9.65 -1.35
CA ILE A 12 10.83 -8.51 -0.48
C ILE A 12 10.44 -9.01 0.90
N ASP A 13 11.24 -8.63 1.89
CA ASP A 13 10.95 -8.96 3.28
C ASP A 13 10.02 -7.89 3.85
N ILE A 14 8.77 -8.26 4.11
CA ILE A 14 7.75 -7.35 4.62
C ILE A 14 7.64 -7.39 6.15
N ASP A 15 8.48 -8.15 6.84
CA ASP A 15 8.42 -8.23 8.30
C ASP A 15 8.50 -6.86 8.98
N PRO A 16 9.36 -5.92 8.53
CA PRO A 16 9.42 -4.60 9.17
C PRO A 16 8.09 -3.84 9.16
N ILE A 17 7.25 -4.06 8.16
CA ILE A 17 5.97 -3.37 8.05
C ILE A 17 4.77 -4.21 8.51
N SER A 18 5.01 -5.43 9.00
CA SER A 18 3.93 -6.28 9.51
C SER A 18 3.01 -5.56 10.49
N PRO A 19 3.51 -4.82 11.49
CA PRO A 19 2.61 -4.12 12.40
C PRO A 19 1.75 -3.09 11.70
N ILE A 20 2.29 -2.43 10.67
CA ILE A 20 1.52 -1.45 9.89
C ILE A 20 0.42 -2.17 9.10
N LEU A 21 0.77 -3.29 8.45
CA LEU A 21 -0.20 -4.07 7.68
C LEU A 21 -1.34 -4.55 8.57
N ASP A 22 -1.04 -5.03 9.77
CA ASP A 22 -2.06 -5.49 10.71
C ASP A 22 -3.02 -4.37 11.06
N ARG A 23 -2.52 -3.16 11.28
CA ARG A 23 -3.35 -2.00 11.59
C ARG A 23 -4.20 -1.55 10.40
N VAL A 24 -3.63 -1.62 9.19
CA VAL A 24 -4.38 -1.30 7.96
C VAL A 24 -5.53 -2.28 7.78
N ILE A 25 -5.25 -3.57 7.94
CA ILE A 25 -6.27 -4.60 7.80
C ILE A 25 -7.38 -4.43 8.83
N GLU A 26 -7.02 -4.17 10.07
CA GLU A 26 -7.99 -3.98 11.14
C GLU A 26 -8.85 -2.73 10.91
N ARG A 27 -8.24 -1.62 10.47
CA ARG A 27 -8.96 -0.35 10.34
C ARG A 27 -9.90 -0.31 9.13
N TRP A 28 -9.45 -0.84 7.99
CA TRP A 28 -10.20 -0.68 6.73
C TRP A 28 -10.68 -1.98 6.11
N GLN A 29 -10.17 -3.12 6.53
CA GLN A 29 -10.46 -4.41 5.91
C GLN A 29 -10.31 -4.34 4.39
N PRO A 30 -9.12 -3.95 3.91
CA PRO A 30 -8.91 -3.65 2.50
C PRO A 30 -9.09 -4.90 1.63
N LEU A 31 -9.43 -4.67 0.37
CA LEU A 31 -9.45 -5.73 -0.63
C LEU A 31 -8.03 -6.11 -1.04
N GLN A 32 -7.15 -5.13 -1.13
CA GLN A 32 -5.76 -5.31 -1.52
C GLN A 32 -4.87 -4.30 -0.83
N ILE A 33 -3.61 -4.66 -0.61
CA ILE A 33 -2.56 -3.73 -0.23
C ILE A 33 -1.41 -3.93 -1.20
N TRP A 34 -0.94 -2.82 -1.78
CA TRP A 34 0.16 -2.80 -2.71
C TRP A 34 1.36 -2.09 -2.11
N LEU A 35 2.56 -2.61 -2.38
CA LEU A 35 3.82 -1.91 -2.13
C LEU A 35 4.27 -1.29 -3.44
N PHE A 36 4.65 -0.02 -3.42
CA PHE A 36 5.16 0.65 -4.61
C PHE A 36 6.40 1.47 -4.27
N GLY A 37 6.91 2.21 -5.24
CA GLY A 37 8.10 3.02 -5.05
C GLY A 37 9.40 2.19 -5.09
N SER A 38 10.47 2.76 -4.53
CA SER A 38 11.81 2.18 -4.65
C SER A 38 11.91 0.77 -4.04
N ARG A 39 11.26 0.53 -2.93
CA ARG A 39 11.31 -0.79 -2.31
C ARG A 39 10.63 -1.87 -3.15
N ALA A 40 9.57 -1.51 -3.85
CA ALA A 40 8.89 -2.45 -4.76
C ALA A 40 9.78 -2.78 -5.96
N ARG A 41 10.61 -1.84 -6.38
CA ARG A 41 11.54 -2.05 -7.49
C ARG A 41 12.85 -2.73 -7.09
N GLY A 42 13.03 -3.01 -5.79
CA GLY A 42 14.28 -3.57 -5.30
C GLY A 42 15.44 -2.58 -5.22
N GLU A 43 15.13 -1.29 -5.30
CA GLU A 43 16.14 -0.22 -5.29
C GLU A 43 16.30 0.45 -3.94
N GLY A 44 15.42 0.14 -2.98
CA GLY A 44 15.41 0.79 -1.68
C GLY A 44 16.57 0.37 -0.80
N GLY A 45 17.16 1.33 -0.11
CA GLY A 45 18.14 1.06 0.96
C GLY A 45 17.46 0.96 2.32
N PRO A 46 18.28 0.79 3.40
CA PRO A 46 17.71 0.64 4.75
C PRO A 46 16.87 1.82 5.21
N ASP A 47 17.15 3.02 4.68
CA ASP A 47 16.47 4.24 5.08
C ASP A 47 15.37 4.65 4.11
N SER A 48 15.09 3.83 3.11
CA SER A 48 14.04 4.15 2.13
C SER A 48 12.66 3.96 2.75
N ASP A 49 11.72 4.85 2.36
CA ASP A 49 10.34 4.76 2.82
C ASP A 49 9.64 3.53 2.23
N TRP A 50 8.72 3.01 3.00
CA TRP A 50 7.79 1.97 2.53
C TRP A 50 6.55 2.68 2.01
N ASP A 51 6.33 2.62 0.71
CA ASP A 51 5.19 3.26 0.05
C ASP A 51 4.07 2.23 -0.13
N LEU A 52 2.97 2.44 0.58
CA LEU A 52 1.85 1.50 0.63
C LEU A 52 0.59 2.14 0.07
N LEU A 53 -0.18 1.34 -0.67
CA LEU A 53 -1.49 1.74 -1.16
C LEU A 53 -2.49 0.67 -0.76
N ALA A 54 -3.50 1.07 0.01
CA ALA A 54 -4.58 0.18 0.42
C ALA A 54 -5.82 0.45 -0.44
N VAL A 55 -6.33 -0.58 -1.09
CA VAL A 55 -7.58 -0.52 -1.85
C VAL A 55 -8.69 -1.01 -0.93
N VAL A 56 -9.59 -0.11 -0.56
CA VAL A 56 -10.64 -0.41 0.41
C VAL A 56 -11.99 -0.52 -0.26
N PRO A 57 -12.94 -1.29 0.30
CA PRO A 57 -14.29 -1.35 -0.24
C PRO A 57 -14.91 0.04 -0.29
N ASP A 58 -15.74 0.29 -1.29
CA ASP A 58 -16.49 1.53 -1.36
C ASP A 58 -17.36 1.64 -0.11
N CYS A 59 -17.22 2.76 0.59
CA CYS A 59 -17.86 2.96 1.87
C CYS A 59 -19.05 3.90 1.73
N PRO A 60 -20.19 3.63 2.40
CA PRO A 60 -21.33 4.55 2.35
C PRO A 60 -21.01 5.90 3.01
N ASP A 61 -20.03 5.94 3.90
CA ASP A 61 -19.58 7.19 4.51
C ASP A 61 -18.17 7.52 4.04
N PRO A 62 -18.02 8.26 2.95
CA PRO A 62 -16.70 8.56 2.39
C PRO A 62 -15.88 9.55 3.21
N ALA A 63 -16.47 10.20 4.21
CA ALA A 63 -15.81 11.28 4.91
C ALA A 63 -14.61 10.84 5.71
N ASP A 64 -14.59 9.60 6.21
CA ASP A 64 -13.57 9.12 7.14
C ASP A 64 -12.62 8.08 6.55
N PHE A 65 -12.81 7.66 5.30
CA PHE A 65 -12.03 6.53 4.80
C PHE A 65 -10.53 6.86 4.70
N ASP A 66 -10.20 8.13 4.46
CA ASP A 66 -8.80 8.56 4.33
C ASP A 66 -8.47 9.73 5.25
N ASP A 67 -9.13 9.82 6.39
CA ASP A 67 -8.87 10.87 7.37
C ASP A 67 -7.37 10.95 7.69
N PRO A 68 -6.71 12.11 7.51
CA PRO A 68 -5.26 12.21 7.65
C PRO A 68 -4.74 11.79 9.02
N MET A 69 -5.48 12.08 10.09
CA MET A 69 -5.04 11.69 11.43
C MET A 69 -5.09 10.17 11.61
N THR A 70 -6.13 9.53 11.09
CA THR A 70 -6.25 8.08 11.14
C THR A 70 -5.14 7.42 10.33
N VAL A 71 -4.90 7.91 9.12
CA VAL A 71 -3.82 7.42 8.27
C VAL A 71 -2.47 7.54 8.98
N TRP A 72 -2.22 8.69 9.59
CA TRP A 72 -0.97 8.92 10.33
C TRP A 72 -0.80 7.93 11.48
N ARG A 73 -1.85 7.70 12.26
CA ARG A 73 -1.80 6.77 13.39
C ARG A 73 -1.55 5.34 12.94
N VAL A 74 -2.14 4.94 11.82
CA VAL A 74 -2.02 3.57 11.32
C VAL A 74 -0.63 3.32 10.76
N LYS A 75 -0.08 4.26 9.99
CA LYS A 75 1.22 4.04 9.32
C LYS A 75 2.41 4.25 10.26
N ARG A 76 2.22 4.88 11.40
CA ARG A 76 3.33 5.23 12.28
C ARG A 76 3.94 3.98 12.93
N GLN A 77 5.24 3.78 12.70
CA GLN A 77 5.99 2.68 13.29
C GLN A 77 7.41 3.17 13.56
N PRO A 78 7.91 3.05 14.81
CA PRO A 78 9.27 3.50 15.13
C PRO A 78 10.31 2.82 14.22
N ASN A 79 11.23 3.62 13.69
CA ASN A 79 12.34 3.18 12.84
C ASN A 79 11.89 2.58 11.50
N VAL A 80 10.62 2.75 11.12
CA VAL A 80 10.10 2.24 9.85
C VAL A 80 9.37 3.39 9.15
N PRO A 81 10.11 4.23 8.38
CA PRO A 81 9.46 5.30 7.65
C PRO A 81 8.54 4.71 6.59
N SER A 82 7.31 5.19 6.56
CA SER A 82 6.32 4.68 5.63
C SER A 82 5.36 5.78 5.21
N ASP A 83 4.78 5.60 4.03
CA ASP A 83 3.70 6.42 3.53
C ASP A 83 2.53 5.51 3.17
N LEU A 84 1.33 5.98 3.41
CA LEU A 84 0.13 5.18 3.18
C LEU A 84 -0.90 6.02 2.46
N VAL A 85 -1.34 5.51 1.31
CA VAL A 85 -2.42 6.10 0.52
C VAL A 85 -3.60 5.13 0.57
N VAL A 86 -4.78 5.65 0.85
CA VAL A 86 -6.01 4.86 0.90
C VAL A 86 -6.86 5.21 -0.30
N TYR A 87 -7.20 4.20 -1.11
CA TYR A 87 -7.98 4.34 -2.34
C TYR A 87 -9.27 3.55 -2.21
N ARG A 88 -10.38 4.13 -2.61
CA ARG A 88 -11.61 3.34 -2.76
C ARG A 88 -11.50 2.41 -3.94
N ALA A 89 -12.12 1.25 -3.85
CA ALA A 89 -12.04 0.24 -4.90
C ALA A 89 -12.51 0.76 -6.26
N SER A 90 -13.61 1.53 -6.29
CA SER A 90 -14.11 2.10 -7.55
C SER A 90 -13.13 3.10 -8.15
N ASP A 91 -12.50 3.93 -7.32
CA ASP A 91 -11.52 4.91 -7.78
C ASP A 91 -10.27 4.22 -8.30
N PHE A 92 -9.82 3.16 -7.63
CA PHE A 92 -8.66 2.41 -8.07
C PHE A 92 -8.92 1.75 -9.43
N GLU A 93 -10.08 1.14 -9.59
CA GLU A 93 -10.46 0.48 -10.84
C GLU A 93 -10.54 1.47 -12.00
N GLU A 94 -11.05 2.66 -11.74
CA GLU A 94 -11.15 3.71 -12.75
C GLU A 94 -9.77 4.26 -13.13
N ASP A 95 -8.92 4.53 -12.14
CA ASP A 95 -7.65 5.21 -12.35
C ASP A 95 -6.52 4.28 -12.83
N ARG A 96 -6.62 2.98 -12.58
CA ARG A 96 -5.53 2.05 -12.87
C ARG A 96 -5.15 1.97 -14.35
N THR A 97 -6.03 2.41 -15.23
CA THR A 97 -5.77 2.46 -16.67
C THR A 97 -5.55 3.87 -17.19
N VAL A 98 -5.55 4.86 -16.30
CA VAL A 98 -5.37 6.27 -16.69
C VAL A 98 -3.92 6.69 -16.41
N PRO A 99 -3.13 7.00 -17.44
CA PRO A 99 -1.74 7.44 -17.26
C PRO A 99 -1.64 8.66 -16.34
N ASN A 100 -0.52 8.77 -15.63
CA ASN A 100 -0.23 9.87 -14.70
C ASN A 100 -1.06 9.83 -13.41
N THR A 101 -1.77 8.74 -13.12
CA THR A 101 -2.37 8.54 -11.81
C THR A 101 -1.51 7.61 -10.97
N LEU A 102 -1.64 7.71 -9.65
CA LEU A 102 -0.92 6.82 -8.74
C LEU A 102 -1.36 5.37 -8.94
N ALA A 103 -2.66 5.12 -9.13
CA ALA A 103 -3.17 3.78 -9.35
C ALA A 103 -2.56 3.14 -10.59
N TYR A 104 -2.38 3.91 -11.66
CA TYR A 104 -1.72 3.42 -12.87
C TYR A 104 -0.27 3.01 -12.58
N ALA A 105 0.49 3.86 -11.89
CA ALA A 105 1.87 3.58 -11.54
C ALA A 105 1.99 2.35 -10.65
N VAL A 106 1.11 2.20 -9.68
CA VAL A 106 1.12 1.06 -8.78
C VAL A 106 0.82 -0.23 -9.54
N ARG A 107 -0.13 -0.20 -10.47
CA ARG A 107 -0.45 -1.37 -11.28
C ARG A 107 0.73 -1.84 -12.13
N LEU A 108 1.51 -0.89 -12.65
CA LEU A 108 2.66 -1.23 -13.50
C LEU A 108 3.87 -1.72 -12.71
N ASP A 109 4.21 -1.04 -11.62
CA ASP A 109 5.47 -1.27 -10.91
C ASP A 109 5.31 -1.76 -9.48
N GLY A 110 4.09 -1.77 -8.97
CA GLY A 110 3.82 -2.19 -7.60
C GLY A 110 3.83 -3.69 -7.43
N VAL A 111 3.95 -4.11 -6.18
CA VAL A 111 3.87 -5.50 -5.77
C VAL A 111 2.65 -5.69 -4.88
N LEU A 112 1.79 -6.63 -5.24
CA LEU A 112 0.62 -6.95 -4.41
C LEU A 112 1.11 -7.76 -3.20
N ILE A 113 0.97 -7.19 -2.00
CA ILE A 113 1.46 -7.84 -0.78
C ILE A 113 0.34 -8.39 0.10
N TYR A 114 -0.89 -8.03 -0.18
CA TYR A 114 -2.05 -8.57 0.53
C TYR A 114 -3.27 -8.54 -0.37
N GLU A 115 -4.03 -9.63 -0.35
CA GLU A 115 -5.32 -9.70 -1.05
C GLU A 115 -6.29 -10.49 -0.18
N ARG A 116 -7.47 -9.91 0.02
CA ARG A 116 -8.51 -10.54 0.82
C ARG A 116 -9.08 -11.79 0.16
#